data_ac1a240218755c7c9181120fd3d07b20
#
_entry.id   ac1a240218755c7c9181120fd3d07b20
#
_cell.length_a   1.000
_cell.length_b   1.000
_cell.length_c   1.000
_cell.angle_alpha   90.00
_cell.angle_beta   90.00
_cell.angle_gamma   90.00
#
_symmetry.space_group_name_H-M   'P 1'
#
loop_
_entity.id
_entity.type
_entity.pdbx_description
1 polymer ?
#
loop_
_entity_poly.entity_id
_entity_poly.type
_entity_poly.pdbx_seq_one_letter_code
_entity_poly.pdbx_strand_id
1 'polypeptide(L)'
;MNPDLKSRLEKILSEPIKSTSSVSGGCIADSRKLLLESGKVFFLKQLRGSNSGAFDAEERGLEELRKSGTVNVPEVVCKGPDFLLLKWIEAGYSRSSSSMEMLGRQFAELHRYRGNKYGFSEDNLLGDSPQSNKPSKEGRLNWAVFYAENRLEFQTSLAVKNGYVTPEMRNLMDNLIKKVPDLISGTEEEPSLLHGDLWSGNYLIDKMGIPWLIDPAVYYGHREADLAMTSLFGGFSNTFYSAYKSAYPISQGYAEREPLYQLYHLLNHLNLFGTGYYSQVISILKRYAV
;
A
#
# COMPACT_ATOMS: atom_id res chain seq x y z
N MET A 1 -15.70 16.63 -13.63
CA MET A 1 -15.84 17.25 -12.27
C MET A 1 -17.21 17.90 -12.17
N ASN A 2 -17.92 17.69 -11.07
CA ASN A 2 -19.22 18.30 -10.77
C ASN A 2 -19.03 19.82 -10.59
N PRO A 3 -19.96 20.69 -11.09
CA PRO A 3 -19.90 22.15 -10.93
C PRO A 3 -19.82 22.62 -9.47
N ASP A 4 -20.52 21.96 -8.55
CA ASP A 4 -20.49 22.27 -7.12
C ASP A 4 -19.06 22.06 -6.54
N LEU A 5 -18.45 20.91 -6.82
CA LEU A 5 -17.07 20.64 -6.39
C LEU A 5 -16.09 21.65 -7.00
N LYS A 6 -16.28 22.02 -8.29
CA LYS A 6 -15.46 23.05 -8.92
C LYS A 6 -15.53 24.37 -8.15
N SER A 7 -16.74 24.85 -7.84
CA SER A 7 -16.95 26.08 -7.08
C SER A 7 -16.33 26.03 -5.67
N ARG A 8 -16.46 24.88 -4.98
CA ARG A 8 -15.85 24.68 -3.67
C ARG A 8 -14.32 24.75 -3.74
N LEU A 9 -13.71 24.08 -4.72
CA LEU A 9 -12.25 24.08 -4.90
C LEU A 9 -11.73 25.46 -5.27
N GLU A 10 -12.38 26.19 -6.17
CA GLU A 10 -12.02 27.57 -6.53
C GLU A 10 -12.06 28.51 -5.32
N LYS A 11 -13.05 28.34 -4.44
CA LYS A 11 -13.15 29.10 -3.19
C LYS A 11 -12.01 28.75 -2.22
N ILE A 12 -11.68 27.46 -2.05
CA ILE A 12 -10.59 27.00 -1.19
C ILE A 12 -9.23 27.50 -1.69
N LEU A 13 -9.01 27.37 -3.00
CA LEU A 13 -7.76 27.78 -3.66
C LEU A 13 -7.65 29.30 -3.86
N SER A 14 -8.76 30.04 -3.67
CA SER A 14 -8.88 31.49 -3.94
C SER A 14 -8.48 31.85 -5.37
N GLU A 15 -8.73 30.95 -6.31
CA GLU A 15 -8.33 31.10 -7.72
C GLU A 15 -9.18 30.24 -8.66
N PRO A 16 -9.53 30.76 -9.88
CA PRO A 16 -10.30 29.98 -10.85
C PRO A 16 -9.53 28.78 -11.41
N ILE A 17 -10.25 27.69 -11.64
CA ILE A 17 -9.74 26.51 -12.36
C ILE A 17 -9.87 26.75 -13.85
N LYS A 18 -8.73 26.89 -14.53
CA LYS A 18 -8.62 27.11 -15.98
C LYS A 18 -9.04 25.88 -16.78
N SER A 19 -8.52 24.69 -16.39
CA SER A 19 -8.84 23.45 -17.08
C SER A 19 -8.70 22.24 -16.16
N THR A 20 -9.40 21.16 -16.55
CA THR A 20 -9.28 19.85 -15.88
C THR A 20 -9.11 18.76 -16.93
N SER A 21 -8.22 17.79 -16.70
CA SER A 21 -8.05 16.61 -17.54
C SER A 21 -8.06 15.36 -16.69
N SER A 22 -8.62 14.26 -17.20
CA SER A 22 -8.56 12.96 -16.53
C SER A 22 -7.14 12.45 -16.50
N VAL A 23 -6.75 11.81 -15.39
CA VAL A 23 -5.48 11.12 -15.23
C VAL A 23 -5.77 9.63 -15.15
N SER A 24 -5.16 8.84 -16.03
CA SER A 24 -5.22 7.38 -15.97
C SER A 24 -4.31 6.87 -14.87
N GLY A 25 -4.83 5.99 -14.01
CA GLY A 25 -4.12 5.40 -12.88
C GLY A 25 -4.99 5.47 -11.62
N GLY A 26 -5.11 4.34 -10.92
CA GLY A 26 -5.97 4.20 -9.76
C GLY A 26 -7.32 3.55 -10.08
N CYS A 27 -7.63 2.43 -9.39
CA CYS A 27 -8.85 1.65 -9.64
C CYS A 27 -10.10 2.24 -8.99
N ILE A 28 -9.96 3.23 -8.09
CA ILE A 28 -10.96 3.55 -7.05
C ILE A 28 -11.54 4.95 -7.19
N ALA A 29 -10.75 5.94 -7.53
CA ALA A 29 -11.17 7.33 -7.62
C ALA A 29 -11.19 7.85 -9.05
N ASP A 30 -12.07 8.83 -9.33
CA ASP A 30 -11.95 9.67 -10.53
C ASP A 30 -10.80 10.65 -10.32
N SER A 31 -9.67 10.37 -10.96
CA SER A 31 -8.44 11.15 -10.81
C SER A 31 -8.33 12.21 -11.89
N ARG A 32 -8.01 13.46 -11.51
CA ARG A 32 -7.92 14.59 -12.40
C ARG A 32 -6.71 15.46 -12.12
N LYS A 33 -6.12 15.97 -13.19
CA LYS A 33 -5.18 17.09 -13.15
C LYS A 33 -5.98 18.39 -13.20
N LEU A 34 -5.76 19.29 -12.24
CA LEU A 34 -6.33 20.62 -12.22
C LEU A 34 -5.23 21.62 -12.59
N LEU A 35 -5.51 22.50 -13.54
CA LEU A 35 -4.66 23.66 -13.90
C LEU A 35 -5.39 24.93 -13.50
N LEU A 36 -4.78 25.79 -12.69
CA LEU A 36 -5.31 27.09 -12.32
C LEU A 36 -4.88 28.18 -13.32
N GLU A 37 -5.52 29.36 -13.26
CA GLU A 37 -5.17 30.47 -14.11
C GLU A 37 -3.72 30.98 -13.91
N SER A 38 -3.20 30.88 -12.68
CA SER A 38 -1.79 31.18 -12.35
C SER A 38 -0.77 30.19 -12.92
N GLY A 39 -1.22 29.07 -13.49
CA GLY A 39 -0.37 27.98 -13.94
C GLY A 39 -0.05 26.93 -12.84
N LYS A 40 -0.52 27.11 -11.61
CA LYS A 40 -0.39 26.08 -10.57
C LYS A 40 -1.16 24.83 -10.97
N VAL A 41 -0.60 23.66 -10.62
CA VAL A 41 -1.17 22.36 -10.97
C VAL A 41 -1.38 21.53 -9.71
N PHE A 42 -2.52 20.82 -9.65
CA PHE A 42 -2.89 19.95 -8.57
C PHE A 42 -3.40 18.60 -9.09
N PHE A 43 -3.33 17.59 -8.23
CA PHE A 43 -3.92 16.27 -8.46
C PHE A 43 -5.17 16.14 -7.58
N LEU A 44 -6.31 15.93 -8.20
CA LEU A 44 -7.59 15.74 -7.53
C LEU A 44 -7.98 14.26 -7.60
N LYS A 45 -8.24 13.65 -6.45
CA LYS A 45 -8.97 12.40 -6.33
C LYS A 45 -10.40 12.70 -5.89
N GLN A 46 -11.36 12.07 -6.55
CA GLN A 46 -12.79 12.19 -6.22
C GLN A 46 -13.38 10.80 -6.05
N LEU A 47 -14.10 10.54 -4.95
CA LEU A 47 -14.76 9.26 -4.73
C LEU A 47 -15.83 9.00 -5.79
N ARG A 48 -15.92 7.75 -6.24
CA ARG A 48 -17.01 7.26 -7.11
C ARG A 48 -18.20 6.69 -6.34
N GLY A 49 -18.13 6.65 -5.02
CA GLY A 49 -19.15 6.04 -4.15
C GLY A 49 -19.12 6.58 -2.73
N SER A 50 -19.78 5.90 -1.80
CA SER A 50 -20.00 6.34 -0.42
C SER A 50 -18.91 5.90 0.58
N ASN A 51 -17.68 5.67 0.16
CA ASN A 51 -16.60 5.22 1.07
C ASN A 51 -16.09 6.41 1.92
N SER A 52 -16.92 6.84 2.87
CA SER A 52 -16.59 7.93 3.80
C SER A 52 -15.37 7.52 4.64
N GLY A 53 -14.34 8.36 4.66
CA GLY A 53 -13.11 8.11 5.44
C GLY A 53 -11.93 7.60 4.62
N ALA A 54 -12.10 7.23 3.34
CA ALA A 54 -10.98 6.79 2.49
C ALA A 54 -9.89 7.85 2.38
N PHE A 55 -10.28 9.11 2.14
CA PHE A 55 -9.32 10.22 2.03
C PHE A 55 -8.75 10.66 3.38
N ASP A 56 -9.47 10.42 4.48
CA ASP A 56 -8.90 10.60 5.82
C ASP A 56 -7.77 9.60 6.08
N ALA A 57 -7.97 8.35 5.67
CA ALA A 57 -6.96 7.30 5.81
C ALA A 57 -5.74 7.55 4.91
N GLU A 58 -5.97 7.97 3.65
CA GLU A 58 -4.88 8.30 2.72
C GLU A 58 -4.06 9.51 3.19
N GLU A 59 -4.71 10.60 3.63
CA GLU A 59 -4.02 11.76 4.20
C GLU A 59 -3.12 11.35 5.36
N ARG A 60 -3.65 10.60 6.34
CA ARG A 60 -2.87 10.14 7.49
C ARG A 60 -1.72 9.23 7.07
N GLY A 61 -1.93 8.38 6.07
CA GLY A 61 -0.87 7.55 5.50
C GLY A 61 0.26 8.38 4.89
N LEU A 62 -0.07 9.38 4.08
CA LEU A 62 0.90 10.30 3.50
C LEU A 62 1.63 11.12 4.56
N GLU A 63 0.91 11.57 5.61
CA GLU A 63 1.52 12.28 6.73
C GLU A 63 2.50 11.40 7.51
N GLU A 64 2.15 10.14 7.77
CA GLU A 64 3.01 9.22 8.50
C GLU A 64 4.28 8.90 7.72
N LEU A 65 4.17 8.64 6.41
CA LEU A 65 5.33 8.49 5.53
C LEU A 65 6.20 9.75 5.51
N ARG A 66 5.60 10.95 5.45
CA ARG A 66 6.33 12.22 5.47
C ARG A 66 7.09 12.44 6.78
N LYS A 67 6.51 12.07 7.93
CA LYS A 67 7.15 12.17 9.24
C LYS A 67 8.44 11.35 9.33
N SER A 68 8.54 10.24 8.60
CA SER A 68 9.76 9.45 8.54
C SER A 68 10.96 10.23 8.00
N GLY A 69 10.71 11.23 7.13
CA GLY A 69 11.77 11.99 6.45
C GLY A 69 12.61 11.19 5.45
N THR A 70 12.22 9.96 5.13
CA THR A 70 13.01 9.01 4.33
C THR A 70 12.58 8.91 2.89
N VAL A 71 11.30 9.17 2.61
CA VAL A 71 10.68 9.07 1.27
C VAL A 71 9.95 10.35 0.91
N ASN A 72 9.84 10.62 -0.40
CA ASN A 72 9.01 11.72 -0.87
C ASN A 72 7.58 11.23 -1.11
N VAL A 73 6.62 12.01 -0.64
CA VAL A 73 5.18 11.78 -0.85
C VAL A 73 4.49 13.09 -1.22
N PRO A 74 3.42 13.07 -2.03
CA PRO A 74 2.68 14.27 -2.39
C PRO A 74 2.18 15.01 -1.14
N GLU A 75 2.24 16.34 -1.17
CA GLU A 75 1.67 17.17 -0.12
C GLU A 75 0.15 17.23 -0.27
N VAL A 76 -0.58 17.00 0.81
CA VAL A 76 -2.01 17.22 0.89
C VAL A 76 -2.26 18.72 0.98
N VAL A 77 -2.99 19.26 0.01
CA VAL A 77 -3.37 20.69 -0.03
C VAL A 77 -4.65 20.93 0.76
N CYS A 78 -5.65 20.10 0.51
CA CYS A 78 -6.89 20.06 1.27
C CYS A 78 -7.65 18.77 0.97
N LYS A 79 -8.64 18.48 1.80
CA LYS A 79 -9.59 17.39 1.57
C LYS A 79 -11.01 17.79 1.91
N GLY A 80 -11.95 17.01 1.43
CA GLY A 80 -13.35 17.05 1.80
C GLY A 80 -13.90 15.63 1.96
N PRO A 81 -15.18 15.47 2.27
CA PRO A 81 -15.76 14.15 2.43
C PRO A 81 -15.76 13.32 1.13
N ASP A 82 -15.66 13.97 -0.01
CA ASP A 82 -15.79 13.40 -1.35
C ASP A 82 -14.57 13.64 -2.25
N PHE A 83 -13.52 14.34 -1.75
CA PHE A 83 -12.32 14.62 -2.52
C PHE A 83 -11.05 14.72 -1.66
N LEU A 84 -9.90 14.47 -2.31
CA LEU A 84 -8.56 14.75 -1.80
C LEU A 84 -7.79 15.53 -2.88
N LEU A 85 -7.20 16.65 -2.49
CA LEU A 85 -6.39 17.50 -3.36
C LEU A 85 -4.93 17.46 -2.93
N LEU A 86 -4.08 17.01 -3.84
CA LEU A 86 -2.64 16.87 -3.65
C LEU A 86 -1.87 17.82 -4.54
N LYS A 87 -0.65 18.20 -4.15
CA LYS A 87 0.28 18.83 -5.09
C LYS A 87 0.57 17.89 -6.25
N TRP A 88 0.59 18.42 -7.46
CA TRP A 88 0.93 17.68 -8.66
C TRP A 88 2.41 17.33 -8.68
N ILE A 89 2.72 16.07 -8.92
CA ILE A 89 4.07 15.61 -9.20
C ILE A 89 4.20 15.46 -10.72
N GLU A 90 5.07 16.24 -11.32
CA GLU A 90 5.32 16.16 -12.76
C GLU A 90 6.19 14.95 -13.07
N ALA A 91 5.56 13.87 -13.49
CA ALA A 91 6.26 12.62 -13.82
C ALA A 91 7.26 12.80 -14.96
N GLY A 92 8.43 12.21 -14.81
CA GLY A 92 9.43 12.05 -15.86
C GLY A 92 9.09 10.90 -16.80
N TYR A 93 9.82 10.84 -17.92
CA TYR A 93 9.60 9.80 -18.95
C TYR A 93 10.43 8.52 -18.72
N SER A 94 11.39 8.53 -17.80
CA SER A 94 12.35 7.44 -17.64
C SER A 94 12.49 7.00 -16.18
N ARG A 95 12.42 5.69 -16.00
CA ARG A 95 12.83 5.01 -14.76
C ARG A 95 14.32 4.68 -14.87
N SER A 96 15.20 5.67 -14.66
CA SER A 96 16.64 5.47 -14.77
C SER A 96 17.16 4.50 -13.68
N SER A 97 18.34 3.91 -13.94
CA SER A 97 18.98 3.05 -12.94
C SER A 97 19.27 3.82 -11.63
N SER A 98 19.70 5.08 -11.73
CA SER A 98 19.95 5.94 -10.56
C SER A 98 18.70 6.24 -9.76
N SER A 99 17.54 6.48 -10.43
CA SER A 99 16.25 6.69 -9.75
C SER A 99 15.80 5.42 -9.02
N MET A 100 16.01 4.24 -9.62
CA MET A 100 15.64 2.97 -9.00
C MET A 100 16.60 2.60 -7.84
N GLU A 101 17.88 2.95 -7.94
CA GLU A 101 18.83 2.83 -6.83
C GLU A 101 18.42 3.74 -5.66
N MET A 102 18.09 5.01 -5.95
CA MET A 102 17.60 5.96 -4.96
C MET A 102 16.32 5.43 -4.26
N LEU A 103 15.35 4.94 -5.03
CA LEU A 103 14.12 4.35 -4.47
C LEU A 103 14.43 3.17 -3.55
N GLY A 104 15.34 2.27 -3.94
CA GLY A 104 15.74 1.13 -3.11
C GLY A 104 16.37 1.56 -1.78
N ARG A 105 17.26 2.56 -1.81
CA ARG A 105 17.88 3.12 -0.59
C ARG A 105 16.85 3.81 0.31
N GLN A 106 16.00 4.67 -0.26
CA GLN A 106 14.94 5.36 0.49
C GLN A 106 13.95 4.38 1.13
N PHE A 107 13.61 3.31 0.42
CA PHE A 107 12.73 2.27 0.95
C PHE A 107 13.37 1.47 2.09
N ALA A 108 14.68 1.23 2.02
CA ALA A 108 15.43 0.64 3.12
C ALA A 108 15.44 1.56 4.36
N GLU A 109 15.61 2.86 4.17
CA GLU A 109 15.57 3.84 5.27
C GLU A 109 14.14 4.00 5.83
N LEU A 110 13.09 3.93 4.99
CA LEU A 110 11.71 3.87 5.47
C LEU A 110 11.52 2.70 6.42
N HIS A 111 12.00 1.53 6.07
CA HIS A 111 11.90 0.34 6.91
C HIS A 111 12.77 0.39 8.18
N ARG A 112 13.70 1.35 8.30
CA ARG A 112 14.43 1.65 9.55
C ARG A 112 13.68 2.60 10.47
N TYR A 113 12.64 3.27 9.98
CA TYR A 113 11.76 4.07 10.82
C TYR A 113 10.84 3.14 11.61
N ARG A 114 11.04 3.09 12.94
CA ARG A 114 10.48 2.07 13.83
C ARG A 114 9.28 2.56 14.61
N GLY A 115 8.33 1.66 14.81
CA GLY A 115 7.25 1.79 15.77
C GLY A 115 7.50 0.94 17.01
N ASN A 116 6.70 1.15 18.05
CA ASN A 116 6.76 0.39 19.29
C ASN A 116 5.75 -0.77 19.34
N LYS A 117 4.94 -0.94 18.30
CA LYS A 117 3.92 -2.00 18.17
C LYS A 117 3.57 -2.21 16.70
N TYR A 118 3.13 -3.42 16.36
CA TYR A 118 2.55 -3.74 15.06
C TYR A 118 1.16 -3.12 14.90
N GLY A 119 0.74 -2.90 13.64
CA GLY A 119 -0.53 -2.29 13.29
C GLY A 119 -0.46 -0.77 13.15
N PHE A 120 -1.60 -0.12 13.25
CA PHE A 120 -1.71 1.34 13.17
C PHE A 120 -2.72 1.85 14.18
N SER A 121 -2.82 3.17 14.35
CA SER A 121 -3.77 3.78 15.28
C SER A 121 -5.23 3.51 14.91
N GLU A 122 -5.47 3.26 13.64
CA GLU A 122 -6.78 3.01 13.06
C GLU A 122 -6.71 2.06 11.87
N ASP A 123 -7.84 1.45 11.52
CA ASP A 123 -7.99 0.71 10.30
C ASP A 123 -7.98 1.67 9.11
N ASN A 124 -7.51 1.20 7.97
CA ASN A 124 -7.47 1.98 6.73
C ASN A 124 -7.95 1.13 5.54
N LEU A 125 -7.56 1.47 4.34
CA LEU A 125 -7.96 0.77 3.13
C LEU A 125 -6.74 0.27 2.37
N LEU A 126 -6.88 -0.92 1.78
CA LEU A 126 -5.99 -1.46 0.74
C LEU A 126 -6.83 -1.57 -0.55
N GLY A 127 -6.68 -0.59 -1.42
CA GLY A 127 -7.68 -0.37 -2.44
C GLY A 127 -9.02 0.04 -1.82
N ASP A 128 -10.14 -0.55 -2.26
CA ASP A 128 -11.48 -0.37 -1.66
C ASP A 128 -11.75 -1.34 -0.50
N SER A 129 -10.82 -2.25 -0.21
CA SER A 129 -10.97 -3.26 0.82
C SER A 129 -10.54 -2.72 2.19
N PRO A 130 -11.30 -2.93 3.26
CA PRO A 130 -10.86 -2.56 4.59
C PRO A 130 -9.60 -3.33 4.99
N GLN A 131 -8.63 -2.64 5.60
CA GLN A 131 -7.41 -3.20 6.17
C GLN A 131 -7.45 -3.09 7.69
N SER A 132 -7.48 -4.23 8.37
CA SER A 132 -7.48 -4.28 9.84
C SER A 132 -6.08 -3.96 10.38
N ASN A 133 -5.97 -2.89 11.16
CA ASN A 133 -4.71 -2.44 11.74
C ASN A 133 -4.71 -2.38 13.27
N LYS A 134 -5.85 -2.65 13.90
CA LYS A 134 -5.99 -2.69 15.36
C LYS A 134 -5.70 -4.10 15.85
N PRO A 135 -4.48 -4.38 16.36
CA PRO A 135 -4.12 -5.74 16.78
C PRO A 135 -4.78 -6.13 18.11
N SER A 136 -4.88 -7.43 18.34
CA SER A 136 -5.12 -8.01 19.65
C SER A 136 -4.02 -7.59 20.64
N LYS A 137 -4.21 -7.90 21.92
CA LYS A 137 -3.19 -7.61 22.96
C LYS A 137 -1.85 -8.29 22.63
N GLU A 138 -1.88 -9.53 22.14
CA GLU A 138 -0.70 -10.31 21.76
C GLU A 138 -0.14 -9.86 20.42
N GLY A 139 -0.97 -9.69 19.38
CA GLY A 139 -0.58 -9.25 18.03
C GLY A 139 0.10 -7.89 18.01
N ARG A 140 -0.09 -7.09 19.08
CA ARG A 140 0.58 -5.80 19.23
C ARG A 140 2.10 -5.90 19.31
N LEU A 141 2.63 -6.98 19.88
CA LEU A 141 4.05 -7.22 20.11
C LEU A 141 4.59 -8.46 19.39
N ASN A 142 3.72 -9.24 18.76
CA ASN A 142 4.07 -10.47 18.06
C ASN A 142 3.63 -10.37 16.59
N TRP A 143 4.59 -10.31 15.68
CA TRP A 143 4.31 -10.21 14.25
C TRP A 143 3.54 -11.42 13.71
N ALA A 144 3.89 -12.63 14.12
CA ALA A 144 3.21 -13.84 13.65
C ALA A 144 1.72 -13.83 13.99
N VAL A 145 1.38 -13.40 15.21
CA VAL A 145 -0.01 -13.25 15.64
C VAL A 145 -0.70 -12.13 14.87
N PHE A 146 -0.06 -10.96 14.76
CA PHE A 146 -0.61 -9.85 13.98
C PHE A 146 -0.89 -10.26 12.52
N TYR A 147 0.08 -10.91 11.89
CA TYR A 147 -0.04 -11.31 10.49
C TYR A 147 -1.15 -12.34 10.29
N ALA A 148 -1.23 -13.35 11.17
CA ALA A 148 -2.28 -14.35 11.15
C ALA A 148 -3.68 -13.74 11.33
N GLU A 149 -3.88 -12.91 12.36
CA GLU A 149 -5.18 -12.34 12.71
C GLU A 149 -5.59 -11.20 11.77
N ASN A 150 -4.74 -10.17 11.65
CA ASN A 150 -5.08 -8.91 10.97
C ASN A 150 -4.84 -8.94 9.46
N ARG A 151 -4.14 -9.93 8.95
CA ARG A 151 -3.88 -10.07 7.51
C ARG A 151 -4.58 -11.31 6.95
N LEU A 152 -4.18 -12.51 7.35
CA LEU A 152 -4.69 -13.74 6.74
C LEU A 152 -6.15 -14.03 7.12
N GLU A 153 -6.48 -14.09 8.40
CA GLU A 153 -7.85 -14.42 8.83
C GLU A 153 -8.83 -13.30 8.48
N PHE A 154 -8.43 -12.03 8.62
CA PHE A 154 -9.28 -10.91 8.23
C PHE A 154 -9.66 -10.97 6.75
N GLN A 155 -8.70 -11.12 5.84
CA GLN A 155 -8.96 -11.24 4.40
C GLN A 155 -9.73 -12.51 4.05
N THR A 156 -9.47 -13.62 4.75
CA THR A 156 -10.25 -14.86 4.58
C THR A 156 -11.70 -14.65 4.99
N SER A 157 -11.96 -13.94 6.08
CA SER A 157 -13.30 -13.62 6.53
C SER A 157 -14.07 -12.77 5.51
N LEU A 158 -13.40 -11.83 4.83
CA LEU A 158 -13.98 -11.08 3.71
C LEU A 158 -14.28 -12.01 2.52
N ALA A 159 -13.34 -12.92 2.17
CA ALA A 159 -13.54 -13.87 1.10
C ALA A 159 -14.69 -14.85 1.37
N VAL A 160 -14.92 -15.24 2.64
CA VAL A 160 -16.11 -16.01 3.05
C VAL A 160 -17.39 -15.21 2.77
N LYS A 161 -17.45 -13.93 3.18
CA LYS A 161 -18.60 -13.06 2.92
C LYS A 161 -18.90 -12.87 1.45
N ASN A 162 -17.83 -12.85 0.63
CA ASN A 162 -17.93 -12.73 -0.83
C ASN A 162 -18.23 -14.07 -1.54
N GLY A 163 -18.32 -15.19 -0.80
CA GLY A 163 -18.60 -16.51 -1.37
C GLY A 163 -17.46 -17.14 -2.15
N TYR A 164 -16.22 -16.72 -1.93
CA TYR A 164 -15.03 -17.21 -2.65
C TYR A 164 -14.31 -18.37 -1.94
N VAL A 165 -14.65 -18.67 -0.67
CA VAL A 165 -13.96 -19.69 0.12
C VAL A 165 -14.63 -21.04 -0.04
N THR A 166 -13.89 -22.02 -0.58
CA THR A 166 -14.30 -23.44 -0.59
C THR A 166 -13.90 -24.13 0.72
N PRO A 167 -14.49 -25.31 1.05
CA PRO A 167 -14.04 -26.11 2.20
C PRO A 167 -12.55 -26.46 2.14
N GLU A 168 -12.01 -26.76 0.94
CA GLU A 168 -10.57 -27.00 0.74
C GLU A 168 -9.74 -25.77 1.13
N MET A 169 -10.10 -24.60 0.60
CA MET A 169 -9.40 -23.34 0.89
C MET A 169 -9.43 -23.04 2.39
N ARG A 170 -10.58 -23.24 3.06
CA ARG A 170 -10.71 -23.01 4.51
C ARG A 170 -9.78 -23.92 5.30
N ASN A 171 -9.78 -25.22 5.02
CA ASN A 171 -8.89 -26.17 5.70
C ASN A 171 -7.41 -25.84 5.52
N LEU A 172 -7.00 -25.49 4.30
CA LEU A 172 -5.63 -25.09 4.02
C LEU A 172 -5.26 -23.80 4.78
N MET A 173 -6.16 -22.82 4.84
CA MET A 173 -5.93 -21.58 5.58
C MET A 173 -5.80 -21.83 7.08
N ASP A 174 -6.68 -22.65 7.67
CA ASP A 174 -6.64 -23.01 9.10
C ASP A 174 -5.31 -23.71 9.45
N ASN A 175 -4.82 -24.56 8.56
CA ASN A 175 -3.52 -25.22 8.73
C ASN A 175 -2.36 -24.25 8.60
N LEU A 176 -2.42 -23.34 7.61
CA LEU A 176 -1.39 -22.32 7.43
C LEU A 176 -1.29 -21.40 8.64
N ILE A 177 -2.41 -20.89 9.15
CA ILE A 177 -2.45 -19.98 10.31
C ILE A 177 -1.73 -20.60 11.52
N LYS A 178 -1.91 -21.89 11.76
CA LYS A 178 -1.20 -22.61 12.83
C LYS A 178 0.31 -22.71 12.63
N LYS A 179 0.76 -22.72 11.36
CA LYS A 179 2.18 -22.83 10.98
C LYS A 179 2.88 -21.46 10.86
N VAL A 180 2.13 -20.35 10.78
CA VAL A 180 2.72 -18.99 10.61
C VAL A 180 3.83 -18.72 11.62
N PRO A 181 3.68 -19.00 12.94
CA PRO A 181 4.75 -18.75 13.90
C PRO A 181 6.07 -19.46 13.55
N ASP A 182 5.99 -20.73 13.11
CA ASP A 182 7.18 -21.50 12.73
C ASP A 182 7.80 -21.02 11.42
N LEU A 183 6.96 -20.65 10.43
CA LEU A 183 7.40 -20.21 9.10
C LEU A 183 8.18 -18.89 9.12
N ILE A 184 7.93 -18.02 10.10
CA ILE A 184 8.59 -16.72 10.23
C ILE A 184 9.48 -16.61 11.48
N SER A 185 9.66 -17.71 12.22
CA SER A 185 10.53 -17.71 13.40
C SER A 185 11.98 -17.42 13.02
N GLY A 186 12.71 -16.75 13.91
CA GLY A 186 14.11 -16.36 13.69
C GLY A 186 14.28 -15.16 12.75
N THR A 187 13.17 -14.48 12.39
CA THR A 187 13.20 -13.26 11.59
C THR A 187 12.58 -12.07 12.30
N GLU A 188 12.44 -12.18 13.62
CA GLU A 188 11.81 -11.15 14.46
C GLU A 188 12.57 -9.84 14.34
N GLU A 189 11.84 -8.78 14.02
CA GLU A 189 12.35 -7.41 13.91
C GLU A 189 11.41 -6.46 14.64
N GLU A 190 11.90 -5.30 15.04
CA GLU A 190 11.04 -4.22 15.50
C GLU A 190 10.09 -3.77 14.38
N PRO A 191 8.85 -3.34 14.70
CA PRO A 191 7.89 -2.91 13.70
C PRO A 191 8.44 -1.79 12.81
N SER A 192 8.52 -2.01 11.50
CA SER A 192 8.92 -1.03 10.49
C SER A 192 7.69 -0.27 9.99
N LEU A 193 7.83 1.02 9.69
CA LEU A 193 6.82 1.73 8.91
C LEU A 193 6.80 1.19 7.49
N LEU A 194 5.65 0.68 7.06
CA LEU A 194 5.44 0.12 5.73
C LEU A 194 4.62 1.07 4.87
N HIS A 195 4.88 1.05 3.56
CA HIS A 195 3.98 1.65 2.58
C HIS A 195 2.64 0.89 2.54
N GLY A 196 2.70 -0.42 2.67
CA GLY A 196 1.56 -1.34 2.75
C GLY A 196 0.94 -1.73 1.41
N ASP A 197 1.26 -1.04 0.31
CA ASP A 197 0.79 -1.35 -1.05
C ASP A 197 1.79 -0.90 -2.13
N LEU A 198 3.09 -1.17 -1.97
CA LEU A 198 4.09 -0.70 -2.92
C LEU A 198 4.27 -1.66 -4.11
N TRP A 199 3.55 -1.41 -5.18
CA TRP A 199 3.75 -2.04 -6.49
C TRP A 199 4.14 -0.99 -7.55
N SER A 200 4.39 -1.41 -8.79
CA SER A 200 4.91 -0.51 -9.85
C SER A 200 3.98 0.64 -10.23
N GLY A 201 2.73 0.63 -9.82
CA GLY A 201 1.75 1.71 -10.00
C GLY A 201 1.73 2.75 -8.88
N ASN A 202 2.30 2.43 -7.70
CA ASN A 202 2.22 3.28 -6.52
C ASN A 202 3.52 4.05 -6.23
N TYR A 203 4.36 4.24 -7.25
CA TYR A 203 5.45 5.21 -7.22
C TYR A 203 5.57 5.97 -8.55
N LEU A 204 6.09 7.18 -8.47
CA LEU A 204 6.39 8.04 -9.60
C LEU A 204 7.88 8.41 -9.56
N ILE A 205 8.48 8.60 -10.73
CA ILE A 205 9.78 9.28 -10.85
C ILE A 205 9.48 10.63 -11.48
N ASP A 206 9.88 11.73 -10.83
CA ASP A 206 9.68 13.06 -11.38
C ASP A 206 10.69 13.41 -12.50
N LYS A 207 10.55 14.59 -13.10
CA LYS A 207 11.44 15.04 -14.19
C LYS A 207 12.89 15.20 -13.77
N MET A 208 13.16 15.29 -12.47
CA MET A 208 14.53 15.39 -11.92
C MET A 208 15.10 14.01 -11.57
N GLY A 209 14.33 12.93 -11.78
CA GLY A 209 14.73 11.57 -11.44
C GLY A 209 14.48 11.20 -9.98
N ILE A 210 13.75 12.02 -9.23
CA ILE A 210 13.44 11.79 -7.81
C ILE A 210 12.23 10.86 -7.69
N PRO A 211 12.31 9.77 -6.88
CA PRO A 211 11.17 8.90 -6.62
C PRO A 211 10.21 9.50 -5.58
N TRP A 212 8.92 9.28 -5.82
CA TRP A 212 7.79 9.66 -4.99
C TRP A 212 6.89 8.47 -4.77
N LEU A 213 6.50 8.20 -3.52
CA LEU A 213 5.52 7.17 -3.18
C LEU A 213 4.13 7.78 -3.12
N ILE A 214 3.13 7.04 -3.62
CA ILE A 214 1.73 7.47 -3.70
C ILE A 214 0.80 6.32 -3.28
N ASP A 215 -0.44 6.63 -2.94
CA ASP A 215 -1.50 5.66 -2.62
C ASP A 215 -1.11 4.66 -1.51
N PRO A 216 -0.66 5.12 -0.34
CA PRO A 216 -0.21 4.24 0.71
C PRO A 216 -1.36 3.60 1.50
N ALA A 217 -1.12 2.40 2.00
CA ALA A 217 -1.94 1.68 2.97
C ALA A 217 -1.14 1.41 4.25
N VAL A 218 -0.64 2.46 4.90
CA VAL A 218 0.38 2.38 5.94
C VAL A 218 -0.04 1.60 7.18
N TYR A 219 0.93 0.91 7.73
CA TYR A 219 0.91 0.33 9.07
C TYR A 219 2.35 0.01 9.51
N TYR A 220 2.53 -0.27 10.78
CA TYR A 220 3.79 -0.80 11.30
C TYR A 220 3.76 -2.32 11.23
N GLY A 221 4.70 -2.91 10.50
CA GLY A 221 4.77 -4.34 10.23
C GLY A 221 6.19 -4.87 10.07
N HIS A 222 6.31 -6.12 9.65
CA HIS A 222 7.59 -6.69 9.26
C HIS A 222 7.90 -6.28 7.81
N ARG A 223 9.08 -5.71 7.57
CA ARG A 223 9.48 -5.14 6.27
C ARG A 223 9.43 -6.12 5.10
N GLU A 224 9.57 -7.42 5.36
CA GLU A 224 9.46 -8.44 4.30
C GLU A 224 8.06 -8.47 3.66
N ALA A 225 7.02 -8.08 4.40
CA ALA A 225 5.66 -7.98 3.85
C ALA A 225 5.57 -6.91 2.75
N ASP A 226 6.22 -5.77 2.97
CA ASP A 226 6.25 -4.69 1.97
C ASP A 226 7.15 -5.04 0.77
N LEU A 227 8.29 -5.68 1.02
CA LEU A 227 9.16 -6.18 -0.04
C LEU A 227 8.48 -7.22 -0.93
N ALA A 228 7.68 -8.12 -0.34
CA ALA A 228 6.94 -9.12 -1.10
C ALA A 228 5.91 -8.50 -2.05
N MET A 229 5.32 -7.35 -1.68
CA MET A 229 4.41 -6.63 -2.58
C MET A 229 5.14 -6.06 -3.79
N THR A 230 6.38 -5.58 -3.63
CA THR A 230 7.14 -5.00 -4.75
C THR A 230 7.43 -5.99 -5.88
N SER A 231 7.41 -7.31 -5.60
CA SER A 231 7.71 -8.37 -6.58
C SER A 231 6.45 -9.01 -7.18
N LEU A 232 5.28 -8.85 -6.56
CA LEU A 232 4.08 -9.62 -6.89
C LEU A 232 3.53 -9.34 -8.30
N PHE A 233 3.54 -8.07 -8.75
CA PHE A 233 2.96 -7.66 -10.05
C PHE A 233 4.03 -7.15 -11.01
N GLY A 234 4.87 -8.06 -11.51
CA GLY A 234 5.91 -7.76 -12.48
C GLY A 234 7.24 -7.30 -11.89
N GLY A 235 7.28 -7.05 -10.58
CA GLY A 235 8.50 -6.73 -9.85
C GLY A 235 9.08 -5.35 -10.15
N PHE A 236 10.06 -4.95 -9.34
CA PHE A 236 10.89 -3.78 -9.56
C PHE A 236 12.19 -4.19 -10.25
N SER A 237 13.04 -3.24 -10.63
CA SER A 237 14.32 -3.56 -11.27
C SER A 237 15.31 -4.21 -10.28
N ASN A 238 16.24 -5.01 -10.81
CA ASN A 238 17.34 -5.57 -10.00
C ASN A 238 18.15 -4.49 -9.28
N THR A 239 18.25 -3.30 -9.86
CA THR A 239 18.93 -2.15 -9.25
C THR A 239 18.24 -1.74 -7.94
N PHE A 240 16.91 -1.71 -7.92
CA PHE A 240 16.14 -1.42 -6.69
C PHE A 240 16.46 -2.44 -5.59
N TYR A 241 16.34 -3.74 -5.88
CA TYR A 241 16.59 -4.79 -4.89
C TYR A 241 18.04 -4.82 -4.42
N SER A 242 19.00 -4.61 -5.30
CA SER A 242 20.44 -4.55 -4.94
C SER A 242 20.73 -3.36 -4.03
N ALA A 243 20.16 -2.20 -4.33
CA ALA A 243 20.33 -1.00 -3.52
C ALA A 243 19.67 -1.16 -2.14
N TYR A 244 18.45 -1.73 -2.10
CA TYR A 244 17.77 -2.05 -0.84
C TYR A 244 18.60 -3.00 0.03
N LYS A 245 19.04 -4.15 -0.53
CA LYS A 245 19.83 -5.17 0.18
C LYS A 245 21.18 -4.63 0.68
N SER A 246 21.83 -3.77 -0.11
CA SER A 246 23.05 -3.10 0.30
C SER A 246 22.84 -2.15 1.48
N ALA A 247 21.74 -1.40 1.49
CA ALA A 247 21.42 -0.46 2.57
C ALA A 247 20.88 -1.19 3.80
N TYR A 248 20.06 -2.20 3.61
CA TYR A 248 19.44 -2.98 4.69
C TYR A 248 19.36 -4.46 4.31
N PRO A 249 20.34 -5.29 4.70
CA PRO A 249 20.37 -6.71 4.37
C PRO A 249 19.08 -7.43 4.76
N ILE A 250 18.62 -8.32 3.89
CA ILE A 250 17.42 -9.14 4.11
C ILE A 250 17.83 -10.42 4.83
N SER A 251 17.00 -10.90 5.75
CA SER A 251 17.23 -12.12 6.51
C SER A 251 17.30 -13.34 5.60
N GLN A 252 18.16 -14.31 5.94
CA GLN A 252 18.25 -15.57 5.22
C GLN A 252 16.87 -16.25 5.15
N GLY A 253 16.59 -16.94 4.04
CA GLY A 253 15.32 -17.63 3.85
C GLY A 253 14.16 -16.73 3.42
N TYR A 254 14.42 -15.47 3.05
CA TYR A 254 13.36 -14.57 2.55
C TYR A 254 12.63 -15.14 1.33
N ALA A 255 13.35 -15.76 0.38
CA ALA A 255 12.74 -16.32 -0.82
C ALA A 255 11.71 -17.43 -0.52
N GLU A 256 11.87 -18.13 0.60
CA GLU A 256 10.92 -19.13 1.08
C GLU A 256 9.70 -18.47 1.74
N ARG A 257 9.85 -17.30 2.37
CA ARG A 257 8.78 -16.57 3.06
C ARG A 257 8.05 -15.59 2.16
N GLU A 258 8.65 -15.12 1.08
CA GLU A 258 8.06 -14.14 0.17
C GLU A 258 6.66 -14.52 -0.31
N PRO A 259 6.37 -15.76 -0.80
CA PRO A 259 5.02 -16.13 -1.19
C PRO A 259 4.01 -16.11 -0.03
N LEU A 260 4.45 -16.38 1.22
CA LEU A 260 3.60 -16.26 2.39
C LEU A 260 3.10 -14.81 2.54
N TYR A 261 3.98 -13.82 2.41
CA TYR A 261 3.62 -12.41 2.49
C TYR A 261 2.81 -11.93 1.28
N GLN A 262 3.08 -12.46 0.08
CA GLN A 262 2.28 -12.19 -1.12
C GLN A 262 0.83 -12.68 -0.98
N LEU A 263 0.59 -13.75 -0.19
CA LEU A 263 -0.74 -14.32 0.01
C LEU A 263 -1.74 -13.27 0.52
N TYR A 264 -1.33 -12.36 1.40
CA TYR A 264 -2.19 -11.29 1.89
C TYR A 264 -2.74 -10.41 0.75
N HIS A 265 -1.86 -9.98 -0.15
CA HIS A 265 -2.26 -9.15 -1.30
C HIS A 265 -3.08 -9.94 -2.31
N LEU A 266 -2.79 -11.22 -2.53
CA LEU A 266 -3.58 -12.08 -3.40
C LEU A 266 -4.99 -12.33 -2.85
N LEU A 267 -5.15 -12.49 -1.53
CA LEU A 267 -6.46 -12.55 -0.87
C LEU A 267 -7.23 -11.25 -1.03
N ASN A 268 -6.55 -10.11 -0.88
CA ASN A 268 -7.15 -8.82 -1.12
C ASN A 268 -7.62 -8.67 -2.59
N HIS A 269 -6.81 -9.09 -3.55
CA HIS A 269 -7.18 -9.08 -4.97
C HIS A 269 -8.33 -10.04 -5.28
N LEU A 270 -8.37 -11.22 -4.63
CA LEU A 270 -9.52 -12.13 -4.71
C LEU A 270 -10.80 -11.43 -4.23
N ASN A 271 -10.72 -10.69 -3.13
CA ASN A 271 -11.87 -9.96 -2.58
C ASN A 271 -12.32 -8.80 -3.46
N LEU A 272 -11.39 -8.07 -4.10
CA LEU A 272 -11.70 -6.90 -4.93
C LEU A 272 -12.11 -7.24 -6.36
N PHE A 273 -11.44 -8.24 -6.96
CA PHE A 273 -11.51 -8.50 -8.41
C PHE A 273 -12.05 -9.89 -8.76
N GLY A 274 -12.38 -10.71 -7.75
CA GLY A 274 -13.02 -12.00 -7.94
C GLY A 274 -12.08 -13.17 -8.20
N THR A 275 -12.67 -14.28 -8.65
CA THR A 275 -12.04 -15.62 -8.69
C THR A 275 -10.83 -15.79 -9.60
N GLY A 276 -10.47 -14.78 -10.40
CA GLY A 276 -9.24 -14.81 -11.20
C GLY A 276 -7.95 -15.01 -10.39
N TYR A 277 -7.96 -14.66 -9.10
CA TYR A 277 -6.83 -14.83 -8.18
C TYR A 277 -6.89 -16.11 -7.36
N TYR A 278 -7.99 -16.86 -7.43
CA TYR A 278 -8.23 -18.05 -6.61
C TYR A 278 -7.13 -19.11 -6.78
N SER A 279 -6.71 -19.41 -8.01
CA SER A 279 -5.69 -20.43 -8.28
C SER A 279 -4.33 -20.09 -7.66
N GLN A 280 -3.96 -18.80 -7.67
CA GLN A 280 -2.71 -18.33 -7.05
C GLN A 280 -2.77 -18.45 -5.52
N VAL A 281 -3.90 -18.08 -4.91
CA VAL A 281 -4.15 -18.26 -3.47
C VAL A 281 -4.01 -19.72 -3.08
N ILE A 282 -4.70 -20.65 -3.77
CA ILE A 282 -4.64 -22.08 -3.48
C ILE A 282 -3.23 -22.64 -3.68
N SER A 283 -2.49 -22.19 -4.68
CA SER A 283 -1.11 -22.63 -4.92
C SER A 283 -0.20 -22.31 -3.74
N ILE A 284 -0.31 -21.10 -3.19
CA ILE A 284 0.48 -20.71 -2.01
C ILE A 284 0.02 -21.45 -0.78
N LEU A 285 -1.28 -21.60 -0.57
CA LEU A 285 -1.82 -22.36 0.56
C LEU A 285 -1.31 -23.81 0.54
N LYS A 286 -1.32 -24.48 -0.61
CA LYS A 286 -0.79 -25.85 -0.75
C LYS A 286 0.70 -25.94 -0.45
N ARG A 287 1.48 -24.92 -0.76
CA ARG A 287 2.92 -24.89 -0.48
C ARG A 287 3.23 -24.93 1.01
N TYR A 288 2.42 -24.29 1.85
CA TYR A 288 2.73 -24.12 3.28
C TYR A 288 1.84 -24.94 4.22
N ALA A 289 0.60 -25.24 3.81
CA ALA A 289 -0.39 -25.87 4.69
C ALA A 289 -0.37 -27.41 4.66
N VAL A 290 0.39 -28.00 3.74
CA VAL A 290 0.54 -29.47 3.61
C VAL A 290 1.65 -30.01 4.52
#